data_5c6e825eaaf9116a99527cd69aeabedf
#
_entry.id   5c6e825eaaf9116a99527cd69aeabedf
#
_cell.length_a   1.000
_cell.length_b   1.000
_cell.length_c   1.000
_cell.angle_alpha   90.00
_cell.angle_beta   90.00
_cell.angle_gamma   90.00
#
_symmetry.space_group_name_H-M   'P 1'
#
loop_
_entity.id
_entity.type
_entity.pdbx_description
1 polymer ?
#
loop_
_entity_poly.entity_id
_entity_poly.type
_entity_poly.pdbx_seq_one_letter_code
_entity_poly.pdbx_strand_id
1 'polypeptide(L)'
;MSKNVAEDISNNLCKSLLENLLTTSTESFTTIHQTVKTALGASLAKLLTPTREIDILREAMSLRKRGKPYTIVFCGINGVGKSTSLAKIAYHLKTKGNLNLLLAACDTFRSGAVE
;
A
#
# COMPACT_ATOMS: atom_id res chain seq x y z
N MET A 1 -6.38 -13.54 -15.39
CA MET A 1 -5.04 -13.92 -14.91
C MET A 1 -3.87 -13.41 -15.75
N SER A 2 -4.11 -12.74 -16.86
CA SER A 2 -3.06 -12.12 -17.70
C SER A 2 -2.25 -10.99 -17.02
N LYS A 3 -2.59 -10.59 -15.80
CA LYS A 3 -1.97 -9.51 -15.03
C LYS A 3 -1.24 -9.99 -13.77
N ASN A 4 -0.92 -11.29 -13.67
CA ASN A 4 -0.20 -11.89 -12.52
C ASN A 4 -0.85 -11.60 -11.14
N VAL A 5 -2.17 -11.58 -11.11
CA VAL A 5 -2.93 -11.51 -9.86
C VAL A 5 -3.07 -12.92 -9.29
N ALA A 6 -2.82 -13.10 -7.99
CA ALA A 6 -2.98 -14.39 -7.31
C ALA A 6 -4.43 -14.90 -7.46
N GLU A 7 -4.57 -16.21 -7.64
CA GLU A 7 -5.85 -16.84 -7.98
C GLU A 7 -6.91 -16.68 -6.88
N ASP A 8 -6.51 -16.83 -5.63
CA ASP A 8 -7.35 -16.62 -4.45
C ASP A 8 -7.89 -15.19 -4.36
N ILE A 9 -7.05 -14.19 -4.63
CA ILE A 9 -7.44 -12.77 -4.67
C ILE A 9 -8.41 -12.52 -5.82
N SER A 10 -8.13 -13.08 -6.99
CA SER A 10 -8.98 -12.97 -8.17
C SER A 10 -10.37 -13.57 -7.93
N ASN A 11 -10.45 -14.75 -7.32
CA ASN A 11 -11.69 -15.42 -6.97
C ASN A 11 -12.50 -14.66 -5.92
N ASN A 12 -11.85 -14.14 -4.89
CA ASN A 12 -12.49 -13.31 -3.86
C ASN A 12 -13.06 -12.01 -4.44
N LEU A 13 -12.31 -11.39 -5.38
CA LEU A 13 -12.76 -10.20 -6.10
C LEU A 13 -14.01 -10.49 -6.93
N CYS A 14 -14.01 -11.61 -7.68
CA CYS A 14 -15.16 -12.02 -8.48
C CYS A 14 -16.40 -12.28 -7.60
N LYS A 15 -16.26 -12.96 -6.47
CA LYS A 15 -17.36 -13.19 -5.52
C LYS A 15 -17.91 -11.87 -4.99
N SER A 16 -17.05 -10.99 -4.50
CA SER A 16 -17.46 -9.69 -3.99
C SER A 16 -18.14 -8.80 -5.05
N LEU A 17 -17.71 -8.91 -6.31
CA LEU A 17 -18.35 -8.22 -7.43
C LEU A 17 -19.75 -8.76 -7.70
N LEU A 18 -19.91 -10.10 -7.72
CA LEU A 18 -21.21 -10.73 -7.93
C LEU A 18 -22.21 -10.33 -6.83
N GLU A 19 -21.80 -10.38 -5.57
CA GLU A 19 -22.61 -9.95 -4.44
C GLU A 19 -23.03 -8.47 -4.57
N ASN A 20 -22.11 -7.59 -4.89
CA ASN A 20 -22.39 -6.17 -5.07
C ASN A 20 -23.33 -5.91 -6.26
N LEU A 21 -23.17 -6.62 -7.38
CA LEU A 21 -24.02 -6.46 -8.56
C LEU A 21 -25.43 -6.99 -8.34
N LEU A 22 -25.57 -8.06 -7.55
CA LEU A 22 -26.90 -8.63 -7.21
C LEU A 22 -27.69 -7.75 -6.24
N THR A 23 -26.98 -6.98 -5.37
CA THR A 23 -27.62 -6.08 -4.39
C THR A 23 -27.84 -4.67 -4.93
N THR A 24 -27.13 -4.28 -5.99
CA THR A 24 -27.27 -2.95 -6.59
C THR A 24 -28.33 -3.00 -7.67
N SER A 25 -29.45 -2.35 -7.41
CA SER A 25 -30.47 -2.04 -8.44
C SER A 25 -29.79 -1.22 -9.53
N THR A 26 -29.68 -1.76 -10.74
CA THR A 26 -29.13 -1.05 -11.90
C THR A 26 -30.02 0.13 -12.21
N GLU A 27 -29.51 1.34 -11.98
CA GLU A 27 -30.16 2.55 -12.46
C GLU A 27 -30.28 2.48 -13.98
N SER A 28 -31.46 2.78 -14.51
CA SER A 28 -31.93 2.53 -15.89
C SER A 28 -31.10 3.21 -16.99
N PHE A 29 -30.13 4.04 -16.64
CA PHE A 29 -29.37 4.90 -17.57
C PHE A 29 -27.85 4.57 -17.67
N THR A 30 -27.33 3.58 -16.93
CA THR A 30 -25.91 3.20 -16.99
C THR A 30 -25.71 1.92 -17.78
N THR A 31 -24.67 1.91 -18.62
CA THR A 31 -24.31 0.69 -19.36
C THR A 31 -23.75 -0.37 -18.38
N ILE A 32 -24.06 -1.64 -18.61
CA ILE A 32 -23.56 -2.78 -17.81
C ILE A 32 -22.03 -2.70 -17.63
N HIS A 33 -21.30 -2.33 -18.69
CA HIS A 33 -19.85 -2.17 -18.64
C HIS A 33 -19.41 -1.09 -17.63
N GLN A 34 -20.12 0.02 -17.55
CA GLN A 34 -19.80 1.11 -16.64
C GLN A 34 -20.11 0.73 -15.20
N THR A 35 -21.21 0.04 -14.96
CA THR A 35 -21.58 -0.49 -13.64
C THR A 35 -20.54 -1.48 -13.14
N VAL A 36 -20.11 -2.43 -13.98
CA VAL A 36 -19.07 -3.42 -13.63
C VAL A 36 -17.73 -2.72 -13.35
N LYS A 37 -17.34 -1.74 -14.16
CA LYS A 37 -16.09 -0.99 -13.95
C LYS A 37 -16.08 -0.21 -12.65
N THR A 38 -17.19 0.44 -12.30
CA THR A 38 -17.34 1.17 -11.04
C THR A 38 -17.32 0.23 -9.84
N ALA A 39 -18.05 -0.87 -9.90
CA ALA A 39 -18.08 -1.89 -8.84
C ALA A 39 -16.70 -2.55 -8.64
N LEU A 40 -15.97 -2.81 -9.74
CA LEU A 40 -14.60 -3.32 -9.68
C LEU A 40 -13.66 -2.31 -9.02
N GLY A 41 -13.74 -1.04 -9.38
CA GLY A 41 -12.96 0.03 -8.77
C GLY A 41 -13.19 0.14 -7.26
N ALA A 42 -14.45 0.10 -6.84
CA ALA A 42 -14.82 0.12 -5.42
C ALA A 42 -14.30 -1.10 -4.65
N SER A 43 -14.40 -2.29 -5.24
CA SER A 43 -13.90 -3.55 -4.63
C SER A 43 -12.37 -3.55 -4.51
N LEU A 44 -11.67 -3.05 -5.53
CA LEU A 44 -10.20 -2.89 -5.48
C LEU A 44 -9.78 -1.85 -4.43
N ALA A 45 -10.46 -0.71 -4.38
CA ALA A 45 -10.19 0.31 -3.36
C ALA A 45 -10.37 -0.28 -1.95
N LYS A 46 -11.44 -1.04 -1.70
CA LYS A 46 -11.70 -1.71 -0.42
C LYS A 46 -10.60 -2.71 -0.05
N LEU A 47 -10.11 -3.50 -1.02
CA LEU A 47 -9.00 -4.44 -0.81
C LEU A 47 -7.68 -3.74 -0.49
N LEU A 48 -7.42 -2.60 -1.10
CA LEU A 48 -6.17 -1.83 -0.93
C LEU A 48 -6.22 -0.88 0.26
N THR A 49 -7.41 -0.63 0.81
CA THR A 49 -7.55 0.25 1.97
C THR A 49 -7.18 -0.52 3.24
N PRO A 50 -6.17 -0.10 3.98
CA PRO A 50 -5.78 -0.76 5.21
C PRO A 50 -6.88 -0.62 6.27
N THR A 51 -7.03 -1.65 7.10
CA THR A 51 -8.02 -1.67 8.20
C THR A 51 -7.75 -0.59 9.26
N ARG A 52 -6.50 -0.12 9.33
CA ARG A 52 -6.07 0.93 10.24
C ARG A 52 -5.33 2.01 9.45
N GLU A 53 -5.72 3.25 9.65
CA GLU A 53 -4.98 4.40 9.16
C GLU A 53 -3.61 4.48 9.86
N ILE A 54 -2.53 4.41 9.10
CA ILE A 54 -1.15 4.44 9.62
C ILE A 54 -0.56 5.81 9.32
N ASP A 55 -0.39 6.62 10.34
CA ASP A 55 0.40 7.85 10.28
C ASP A 55 1.81 7.57 10.83
N ILE A 56 2.73 7.32 9.91
CA ILE A 56 4.12 6.98 10.21
C ILE A 56 4.79 8.07 11.08
N LEU A 57 4.55 9.33 10.77
CA LEU A 57 5.14 10.46 11.50
C LEU A 57 4.66 10.50 12.94
N ARG A 58 3.34 10.39 13.13
CA ARG A 58 2.71 10.39 14.45
C ARG A 58 3.14 9.20 15.30
N GLU A 59 3.22 8.02 14.71
CA GLU A 59 3.68 6.80 15.40
C GLU A 59 5.14 6.90 15.81
N ALA A 60 6.03 7.34 14.90
CA ALA A 60 7.44 7.53 15.19
C ALA A 60 7.67 8.56 16.31
N MET A 61 6.95 9.68 16.28
CA MET A 61 7.02 10.70 17.34
C MET A 61 6.51 10.18 18.68
N SER A 62 5.47 9.37 18.67
CA SER A 62 4.92 8.73 19.89
C SER A 62 5.92 7.77 20.54
N LEU A 63 6.59 6.93 19.73
CA LEU A 63 7.62 6.01 20.22
C LEU A 63 8.88 6.73 20.69
N ARG A 64 9.29 7.80 20.02
CA ARG A 64 10.39 8.66 20.46
C ARG A 64 10.17 9.19 21.89
N LYS A 65 8.94 9.67 22.18
CA LYS A 65 8.58 10.14 23.54
C LYS A 65 8.72 9.04 24.60
N ARG A 66 8.59 7.78 24.20
CA ARG A 66 8.74 6.60 25.07
C ARG A 66 10.18 6.05 25.09
N GLY A 67 11.14 6.71 24.42
CA GLY A 67 12.52 6.25 24.31
C GLY A 67 12.69 4.98 23.47
N LYS A 68 11.72 4.64 22.62
CA LYS A 68 11.74 3.43 21.77
C LYS A 68 11.95 3.79 20.31
N PRO A 69 12.72 2.98 19.57
CA PRO A 69 12.87 3.17 18.12
C PRO A 69 11.58 2.79 17.38
N TYR A 70 11.31 3.46 16.28
CA TYR A 70 10.29 3.08 15.31
C TYR A 70 10.97 2.46 14.10
N THR A 71 10.74 1.19 13.87
CA THR A 71 11.38 0.44 12.77
C THR A 71 10.45 0.34 11.58
N ILE A 72 10.95 0.74 10.41
CA ILE A 72 10.25 0.62 9.13
C ILE A 72 11.05 -0.31 8.23
N VAL A 73 10.41 -1.36 7.72
CA VAL A 73 11.03 -2.33 6.81
C VAL A 73 10.48 -2.13 5.41
N PHE A 74 11.38 -1.92 4.43
CA PHE A 74 11.05 -1.84 3.02
C PHE A 74 11.37 -3.15 2.34
N CYS A 75 10.37 -3.82 1.80
CA CYS A 75 10.51 -5.07 1.07
C CYS A 75 9.88 -4.96 -0.32
N GLY A 76 10.38 -5.78 -1.24
CA GLY A 76 9.89 -5.84 -2.63
C GLY A 76 10.96 -6.34 -3.58
N ILE A 77 10.56 -6.70 -4.79
CA ILE A 77 11.46 -7.16 -5.86
C ILE A 77 12.34 -6.01 -6.38
N ASN A 78 13.36 -6.34 -7.18
CA ASN A 78 14.24 -5.33 -7.77
C ASN A 78 13.49 -4.41 -8.74
N GLY A 79 13.84 -3.14 -8.76
CA GLY A 79 13.24 -2.14 -9.66
C GLY A 79 11.92 -1.51 -9.22
N VAL A 80 11.26 -2.00 -8.15
CA VAL A 80 9.95 -1.47 -7.69
C VAL A 80 10.02 -0.12 -6.95
N GLY A 81 11.22 0.44 -6.77
CA GLY A 81 11.36 1.75 -6.13
C GLY A 81 11.53 1.72 -4.61
N LYS A 82 11.96 0.60 -4.01
CA LYS A 82 12.24 0.51 -2.55
C LYS A 82 13.13 1.63 -2.04
N SER A 83 14.31 1.80 -2.64
CA SER A 83 15.30 2.81 -2.22
C SER A 83 14.77 4.24 -2.39
N THR A 84 14.04 4.50 -3.47
CA THR A 84 13.42 5.81 -3.71
C THR A 84 12.35 6.12 -2.66
N SER A 85 11.52 5.13 -2.30
CA SER A 85 10.48 5.28 -1.27
C SER A 85 11.10 5.45 0.11
N LEU A 86 12.17 4.69 0.42
CA LEU A 86 12.94 4.84 1.65
C LEU A 86 13.51 6.25 1.79
N ALA A 87 14.15 6.77 0.73
CA ALA A 87 14.71 8.11 0.74
C ALA A 87 13.64 9.20 0.97
N LYS A 88 12.48 9.08 0.31
CA LYS A 88 11.36 10.03 0.48
C LYS A 88 10.81 10.00 1.91
N ILE A 89 10.62 8.82 2.48
CA ILE A 89 10.10 8.67 3.85
C ILE A 89 11.15 9.16 4.87
N ALA A 90 12.42 8.82 4.69
CA ALA A 90 13.50 9.32 5.53
C ALA A 90 13.56 10.85 5.52
N TYR A 91 13.52 11.45 4.34
CA TYR A 91 13.46 12.90 4.19
C TYR A 91 12.25 13.51 4.91
N HIS A 92 11.08 12.93 4.73
CA HIS A 92 9.85 13.39 5.38
C HIS A 92 9.94 13.33 6.91
N LEU A 93 10.39 12.22 7.47
CA LEU A 93 10.55 12.02 8.92
C LEU A 93 11.61 12.96 9.51
N LYS A 94 12.70 13.20 8.79
CA LYS A 94 13.75 14.14 9.21
C LYS A 94 13.26 15.59 9.20
N THR A 95 12.62 16.02 8.12
CA THR A 95 12.21 17.42 7.94
C THR A 95 10.97 17.80 8.74
N LYS A 96 9.96 16.93 8.81
CA LYS A 96 8.69 17.19 9.51
C LYS A 96 8.73 16.78 10.98
N GLY A 97 9.44 15.70 11.31
CA GLY A 97 9.51 15.15 12.68
C GLY A 97 10.75 15.53 13.45
N ASN A 98 11.76 16.11 12.80
CA ASN A 98 13.08 16.33 13.36
C ASN A 98 13.61 15.07 14.10
N LEU A 99 13.46 13.90 13.44
CA LEU A 99 13.80 12.61 13.98
C LEU A 99 15.23 12.24 13.61
N ASN A 100 15.92 11.55 14.52
CA ASN A 100 17.20 10.91 14.23
C ASN A 100 16.94 9.61 13.50
N LEU A 101 17.54 9.44 12.33
CA LEU A 101 17.30 8.29 11.46
C LEU A 101 18.57 7.45 11.36
N LEU A 102 18.38 6.14 11.42
CA LEU A 102 19.38 5.14 11.09
C LEU A 102 18.89 4.37 9.85
N LEU A 103 19.68 4.39 8.79
CA LEU A 103 19.41 3.63 7.56
C LEU A 103 20.30 2.39 7.56
N ALA A 104 19.68 1.21 7.50
CA ALA A 104 20.38 -0.07 7.40
C ALA A 104 20.22 -0.64 5.98
N ALA A 105 21.33 -0.75 5.26
CA ALA A 105 21.36 -1.39 3.94
C ALA A 105 21.47 -2.91 4.12
N CYS A 106 20.33 -3.60 4.12
CA CYS A 106 20.27 -5.05 4.27
C CYS A 106 20.28 -5.81 2.92
N ASP A 107 20.23 -5.09 1.80
CA ASP A 107 20.30 -5.65 0.44
C ASP A 107 21.73 -5.52 -0.11
N THR A 108 22.57 -6.46 0.27
CA THR A 108 24.00 -6.46 -0.09
C THR A 108 24.30 -7.03 -1.48
N PHE A 109 23.31 -7.59 -2.16
CA PHE A 109 23.47 -8.17 -3.52
C PHE A 109 23.40 -7.11 -4.64
N ARG A 110 23.27 -5.84 -4.29
CA ARG A 110 23.12 -4.76 -5.25
C ARG A 110 24.39 -3.92 -5.32
N SER A 111 24.90 -3.70 -6.52
CA SER A 111 25.91 -2.66 -6.74
C SER A 111 25.33 -1.29 -6.33
N GLY A 112 26.01 -0.56 -5.46
CA GLY A 112 25.52 0.74 -4.93
C GLY A 112 24.63 0.64 -3.69
N ALA A 113 24.56 -0.51 -3.01
CA ALA A 113 23.79 -0.63 -1.77
C ALA A 113 24.45 0.03 -0.55
N VAL A 114 25.73 0.39 -0.65
CA VAL A 114 26.59 0.88 0.45
C VAL A 114 27.22 2.25 0.15
N GLU A 115 26.87 2.89 -0.97
CA GLU A 115 27.32 4.24 -1.31
C GLU A 115 26.50 5.34 -0.63
#